data_256615606247eb208b029c2f446053b0
#
_entry.id   256615606247eb208b029c2f446053b0
#
_cell.length_a   1.000
_cell.length_b   1.000
_cell.length_c   1.000
_cell.angle_alpha   90.00
_cell.angle_beta   90.00
_cell.angle_gamma   90.00
#
_symmetry.space_group_name_H-M   'P 1'
#
loop_
_entity.id
_entity.type
_entity.pdbx_description
1 polymer ?
#
loop_
_entity_poly.entity_id
_entity_poly.type
_entity_poly.pdbx_seq_one_letter_code
_entity_poly.pdbx_strand_id
1 'polypeptide(L)'
;MMIASDLVRAVVALGFILTVHRTNTWLVYLLSGLLMLASPFFTSGRAAILPSIATKEELHTANSLTQTTQWTTLSLGAFLGGAVVTQFGFQFAFVVNSVSFLVSAFCISRLFLPGRGFRPARRSVTESEVVRPWHEYMEGLRYMRSRPLILGIGMIALGWATGGGAAQILFSIFGEMVFNRGPAGIGTIWGCAGLGLLAGGAIAYKMGPRVSFENYKRIIVVCYICHGGSYILFSQMRSFAWALVFIAMSRAAVGVSATLNMMQLLRHVADGYRGRVFSTIESVQWSVMMVSMTLAGIASQYWDPRTIGAIAGALSSTTAIFWGWAHVTGRLPEPALEGVEPDEIEVHGEPTV
;
A
#
# COMPACT_ATOMS: atom_id res chain seq x y z
N MET A 1 10.77 10.34 20.63
CA MET A 1 10.74 9.03 19.95
C MET A 1 11.13 9.17 18.48
N MET A 2 10.46 10.00 17.63
CA MET A 2 10.76 10.15 16.20
C MET A 2 12.22 10.54 15.93
N ILE A 3 12.74 11.58 16.57
CA ILE A 3 14.15 12.02 16.41
C ILE A 3 15.13 10.90 16.79
N ALA A 4 14.90 10.20 17.90
CA ALA A 4 15.75 9.07 18.28
C ALA A 4 15.70 7.93 17.24
N SER A 5 14.52 7.63 16.70
CA SER A 5 14.37 6.66 15.61
C SER A 5 15.14 7.08 14.37
N ASP A 6 15.08 8.36 13.97
CA ASP A 6 15.82 8.86 12.81
C ASP A 6 17.34 8.81 13.00
N LEU A 7 17.82 9.15 14.21
CA LEU A 7 19.25 9.05 14.53
C LEU A 7 19.74 7.59 14.47
N VAL A 8 18.98 6.65 15.04
CA VAL A 8 19.30 5.22 14.95
C VAL A 8 19.32 4.76 13.50
N ARG A 9 18.29 5.13 12.71
CA ARG A 9 18.22 4.76 11.29
C ARG A 9 19.37 5.36 10.49
N ALA A 10 19.78 6.60 10.79
CA ALA A 10 20.94 7.23 10.14
C ALA A 10 22.24 6.45 10.39
N VAL A 11 22.49 6.05 11.65
CA VAL A 11 23.67 5.26 12.00
C VAL A 11 23.63 3.88 11.34
N VAL A 12 22.48 3.21 11.37
CA VAL A 12 22.30 1.88 10.74
C VAL A 12 22.47 1.98 9.22
N ALA A 13 21.96 3.04 8.57
CA ALA A 13 22.14 3.27 7.15
C ALA A 13 23.63 3.42 6.78
N LEU A 14 24.44 4.11 7.58
CA LEU A 14 25.90 4.15 7.40
C LEU A 14 26.54 2.79 7.63
N GLY A 15 26.01 1.99 8.55
CA GLY A 15 26.49 0.63 8.80
C GLY A 15 26.44 -0.26 7.55
N PHE A 16 25.49 -0.05 6.63
CA PHE A 16 25.43 -0.81 5.37
C PHE A 16 26.65 -0.57 4.46
N ILE A 17 27.40 0.51 4.62
CA ILE A 17 28.65 0.74 3.88
C ILE A 17 29.65 -0.39 4.16
N LEU A 18 29.65 -0.93 5.38
CA LEU A 18 30.53 -2.04 5.76
C LEU A 18 30.20 -3.35 5.04
N THR A 19 28.98 -3.47 4.50
CA THR A 19 28.54 -4.68 3.78
C THR A 19 28.98 -4.67 2.31
N VAL A 20 29.32 -3.52 1.74
CA VAL A 20 29.64 -3.39 0.31
C VAL A 20 30.93 -4.13 -0.06
N HIS A 21 31.88 -4.19 0.85
CA HIS A 21 33.20 -4.82 0.62
C HIS A 21 33.39 -6.16 1.36
N ARG A 22 32.42 -6.59 2.13
CA ARG A 22 32.51 -7.82 2.92
C ARG A 22 31.40 -8.79 2.56
N THR A 23 31.74 -10.04 2.37
CA THR A 23 30.81 -11.15 2.08
C THR A 23 29.95 -11.56 3.29
N ASN A 24 29.90 -10.73 4.33
CA ASN A 24 29.16 -11.04 5.56
C ASN A 24 27.67 -10.78 5.40
N THR A 25 26.99 -11.71 4.75
CA THR A 25 25.53 -11.65 4.51
C THR A 25 24.72 -11.48 5.81
N TRP A 26 25.20 -12.04 6.94
CA TRP A 26 24.51 -11.88 8.22
C TRP A 26 24.41 -10.42 8.68
N LEU A 27 25.41 -9.59 8.35
CA LEU A 27 25.42 -8.17 8.71
C LEU A 27 24.31 -7.42 7.97
N VAL A 28 24.01 -7.78 6.71
CA VAL A 28 22.89 -7.21 5.94
C VAL A 28 21.57 -7.51 6.64
N TYR A 29 21.38 -8.76 7.10
CA TYR A 29 20.16 -9.14 7.82
C TYR A 29 20.04 -8.43 9.16
N LEU A 30 21.14 -8.32 9.92
CA LEU A 30 21.16 -7.61 11.19
C LEU A 30 20.77 -6.12 11.01
N LEU A 31 21.44 -5.43 10.08
CA LEU A 31 21.20 -4.01 9.84
C LEU A 31 19.77 -3.77 9.30
N SER A 32 19.28 -4.66 8.43
CA SER A 32 17.88 -4.59 7.94
C SER A 32 16.89 -4.79 9.08
N GLY A 33 17.15 -5.75 9.97
CA GLY A 33 16.34 -5.97 11.17
C GLY A 33 16.31 -4.75 12.09
N LEU A 34 17.46 -4.11 12.32
CA LEU A 34 17.55 -2.89 13.13
C LEU A 34 16.77 -1.71 12.49
N LEU A 35 16.84 -1.54 11.17
CA LEU A 35 16.02 -0.55 10.46
C LEU A 35 14.52 -0.83 10.64
N MET A 36 14.13 -2.09 10.50
CA MET A 36 12.74 -2.51 10.67
C MET A 36 12.25 -2.31 12.10
N LEU A 37 13.08 -2.57 13.11
CA LEU A 37 12.76 -2.32 14.51
C LEU A 37 12.66 -0.83 14.84
N ALA A 38 13.47 0.02 14.23
CA ALA A 38 13.44 1.46 14.47
C ALA A 38 12.26 2.17 13.77
N SER A 39 11.81 1.67 12.62
CA SER A 39 10.80 2.34 11.78
C SER A 39 9.41 2.51 12.45
N PRO A 40 8.86 1.55 13.22
CA PRO A 40 7.58 1.71 13.90
C PRO A 40 7.55 2.87 14.91
N PHE A 41 8.69 3.17 15.56
CA PHE A 41 8.75 4.29 16.51
C PHE A 41 8.58 5.64 15.82
N PHE A 42 9.08 5.78 14.59
CA PHE A 42 8.83 6.96 13.77
C PHE A 42 7.38 7.03 13.32
N THR A 43 6.84 5.94 12.79
CA THR A 43 5.47 5.89 12.26
C THR A 43 4.43 6.15 13.34
N SER A 44 4.60 5.54 14.52
CA SER A 44 3.74 5.77 15.69
C SER A 44 3.84 7.21 16.18
N GLY A 45 5.06 7.77 16.24
CA GLY A 45 5.27 9.17 16.61
C GLY A 45 4.59 10.13 15.64
N ARG A 46 4.69 9.88 14.32
CA ARG A 46 4.02 10.67 13.28
C ARG A 46 2.50 10.62 13.44
N ALA A 47 1.94 9.43 13.64
CA ALA A 47 0.51 9.26 13.83
C ALA A 47 0.00 10.00 15.09
N ALA A 48 0.80 10.02 16.16
CA ALA A 48 0.46 10.72 17.40
C ALA A 48 0.55 12.26 17.27
N ILE A 49 1.44 12.79 16.45
CA ILE A 49 1.62 14.23 16.26
C ILE A 49 0.55 14.82 15.32
N LEU A 50 0.10 14.08 14.32
CA LEU A 50 -0.80 14.59 13.30
C LEU A 50 -2.07 15.26 13.85
N PRO A 51 -2.79 14.68 14.85
CA PRO A 51 -3.93 15.33 15.47
C PRO A 51 -3.58 16.55 16.34
N SER A 52 -2.30 16.76 16.65
CA SER A 52 -1.83 17.90 17.44
C SER A 52 -1.48 19.12 16.60
N ILE A 53 -1.25 18.92 15.29
CA ILE A 53 -0.86 19.96 14.33
C ILE A 53 -1.94 20.28 13.30
N ALA A 54 -2.98 19.45 13.19
CA ALA A 54 -4.10 19.64 12.28
C ALA A 54 -5.41 19.74 13.09
N THR A 55 -6.32 20.61 12.64
CA THR A 55 -7.69 20.68 13.19
C THR A 55 -8.47 19.43 12.80
N LYS A 56 -9.66 19.22 13.41
CA LYS A 56 -10.51 18.07 13.07
C LYS A 56 -10.93 18.06 11.61
N GLU A 57 -11.19 19.24 11.06
CA GLU A 57 -11.57 19.48 9.66
C GLU A 57 -10.40 19.20 8.71
N GLU A 58 -9.17 19.53 9.13
CA GLU A 58 -7.94 19.34 8.33
C GLU A 58 -7.38 17.92 8.41
N LEU A 59 -7.74 17.13 9.42
CA LEU A 59 -7.21 15.77 9.62
C LEU A 59 -7.42 14.88 8.40
N HIS A 60 -8.55 14.99 7.73
CA HIS A 60 -8.81 14.20 6.50
C HIS A 60 -7.84 14.59 5.39
N THR A 61 -7.64 15.88 5.16
CA THR A 61 -6.69 16.41 4.17
C THR A 61 -5.26 16.05 4.53
N ALA A 62 -4.88 16.17 5.80
CA ALA A 62 -3.55 15.83 6.29
C ALA A 62 -3.22 14.33 6.11
N ASN A 63 -4.18 13.43 6.37
CA ASN A 63 -4.02 12.00 6.12
C ASN A 63 -3.90 11.71 4.62
N SER A 64 -4.75 12.31 3.80
CA SER A 64 -4.71 12.16 2.34
C SER A 64 -3.38 12.65 1.76
N LEU A 65 -2.89 13.80 2.21
CA LEU A 65 -1.59 14.34 1.80
C LEU A 65 -0.45 13.42 2.23
N THR A 66 -0.51 12.88 3.45
CA THR A 66 0.48 11.91 3.96
C THR A 66 0.54 10.67 3.07
N GLN A 67 -0.60 10.09 2.72
CA GLN A 67 -0.67 8.90 1.85
C GLN A 67 -0.17 9.20 0.43
N THR A 68 -0.60 10.31 -0.16
CA THR A 68 -0.14 10.72 -1.50
C THR A 68 1.36 10.94 -1.52
N THR A 69 1.90 11.64 -0.51
CA THR A 69 3.34 11.86 -0.36
C THR A 69 4.08 10.52 -0.23
N GLN A 70 3.57 9.57 0.56
CA GLN A 70 4.19 8.27 0.75
C GLN A 70 4.29 7.48 -0.56
N TRP A 71 3.23 7.41 -1.35
CA TRP A 71 3.24 6.71 -2.64
C TRP A 71 4.11 7.41 -3.67
N THR A 72 4.06 8.74 -3.74
CA THR A 72 4.90 9.53 -4.64
C THR A 72 6.37 9.36 -4.30
N THR A 73 6.72 9.44 -3.01
CA THR A 73 8.09 9.27 -2.53
C THR A 73 8.61 7.86 -2.78
N LEU A 74 7.77 6.83 -2.59
CA LEU A 74 8.14 5.45 -2.89
C LEU A 74 8.51 5.28 -4.36
N SER A 75 7.70 5.84 -5.27
CA SER A 75 7.88 5.72 -6.71
C SER A 75 9.09 6.49 -7.22
N LEU A 76 9.19 7.78 -6.85
CA LEU A 76 10.32 8.62 -7.22
C LEU A 76 11.61 8.16 -6.55
N GLY A 77 11.53 7.74 -5.28
CA GLY A 77 12.67 7.25 -4.51
C GLY A 77 13.26 5.98 -5.11
N ALA A 78 12.44 5.05 -5.57
CA ALA A 78 12.92 3.85 -6.24
C ALA A 78 13.65 4.17 -7.56
N PHE A 79 13.08 5.07 -8.37
CA PHE A 79 13.67 5.50 -9.63
C PHE A 79 14.99 6.25 -9.42
N LEU A 80 14.99 7.27 -8.55
CA LEU A 80 16.18 8.05 -8.22
C LEU A 80 17.24 7.20 -7.53
N GLY A 81 16.84 6.31 -6.62
CA GLY A 81 17.73 5.40 -5.92
C GLY A 81 18.48 4.46 -6.89
N GLY A 82 17.76 3.89 -7.86
CA GLY A 82 18.37 3.08 -8.90
C GLY A 82 19.38 3.86 -9.75
N ALA A 83 19.07 5.10 -10.14
CA ALA A 83 19.96 5.97 -10.88
C ALA A 83 21.22 6.37 -10.05
N VAL A 84 21.02 6.73 -8.79
CA VAL A 84 22.10 7.08 -7.87
C VAL A 84 23.05 5.91 -7.65
N VAL A 85 22.52 4.71 -7.39
CA VAL A 85 23.37 3.52 -7.20
C VAL A 85 24.16 3.18 -8.46
N THR A 86 23.54 3.34 -9.63
CA THR A 86 24.22 3.05 -10.92
C THR A 86 25.33 4.04 -11.21
N GLN A 87 25.17 5.32 -10.87
CA GLN A 87 26.15 6.37 -11.19
C GLN A 87 27.23 6.52 -10.10
N PHE A 88 26.85 6.41 -8.83
CA PHE A 88 27.70 6.74 -7.69
C PHE A 88 27.98 5.54 -6.76
N GLY A 89 27.35 4.39 -7.02
CA GLY A 89 27.52 3.18 -6.23
C GLY A 89 26.68 3.13 -4.96
N PHE A 90 26.66 1.95 -4.33
CA PHE A 90 25.86 1.68 -3.12
C PHE A 90 26.31 2.52 -1.93
N GLN A 91 27.62 2.77 -1.76
CA GLN A 91 28.15 3.56 -0.64
C GLN A 91 27.54 4.95 -0.61
N PHE A 92 27.53 5.63 -1.76
CA PHE A 92 26.96 6.97 -1.88
C PHE A 92 25.45 6.96 -1.58
N ALA A 93 24.73 5.96 -2.06
CA ALA A 93 23.30 5.80 -1.77
C ALA A 93 23.02 5.65 -0.26
N PHE A 94 23.84 4.88 0.46
CA PHE A 94 23.72 4.74 1.92
C PHE A 94 24.03 6.04 2.66
N VAL A 95 25.02 6.81 2.20
CA VAL A 95 25.31 8.14 2.76
C VAL A 95 24.13 9.09 2.56
N VAL A 96 23.59 9.16 1.34
CA VAL A 96 22.40 9.99 1.03
C VAL A 96 21.21 9.59 1.89
N ASN A 97 20.98 8.30 2.06
CA ASN A 97 19.91 7.79 2.92
C ASN A 97 20.12 8.18 4.39
N SER A 98 21.35 8.05 4.91
CA SER A 98 21.67 8.50 6.26
C SER A 98 21.44 9.99 6.45
N VAL A 99 21.93 10.82 5.50
CA VAL A 99 21.74 12.28 5.53
C VAL A 99 20.23 12.60 5.51
N SER A 100 19.42 11.88 4.73
CA SER A 100 17.96 12.10 4.70
C SER A 100 17.31 11.89 6.08
N PHE A 101 17.75 10.89 6.85
CA PHE A 101 17.29 10.70 8.22
C PHE A 101 17.74 11.82 9.16
N LEU A 102 18.96 12.32 9.00
CA LEU A 102 19.44 13.45 9.79
C LEU A 102 18.67 14.74 9.47
N VAL A 103 18.39 14.99 8.19
CA VAL A 103 17.52 16.11 7.77
C VAL A 103 16.13 15.98 8.37
N SER A 104 15.54 14.77 8.34
CA SER A 104 14.25 14.50 8.98
C SER A 104 14.29 14.82 10.48
N ALA A 105 15.28 14.30 11.20
CA ALA A 105 15.47 14.57 12.63
C ALA A 105 15.60 16.07 12.94
N PHE A 106 16.36 16.79 12.09
CA PHE A 106 16.51 18.24 12.19
C PHE A 106 15.19 18.97 11.96
N CYS A 107 14.46 18.65 10.89
CA CYS A 107 13.15 19.26 10.62
C CYS A 107 12.16 19.01 11.76
N ILE A 108 12.12 17.79 12.31
CA ILE A 108 11.25 17.47 13.45
C ILE A 108 11.66 18.26 14.70
N SER A 109 12.97 18.45 14.93
CA SER A 109 13.45 19.25 16.06
C SER A 109 13.06 20.73 15.99
N ARG A 110 12.75 21.22 14.77
CA ARG A 110 12.32 22.60 14.52
C ARG A 110 10.79 22.77 14.51
N LEU A 111 10.03 21.67 14.63
CA LEU A 111 8.57 21.76 14.79
C LEU A 111 8.24 22.45 16.10
N PHE A 112 7.83 23.72 15.98
CA PHE A 112 7.40 24.54 17.11
C PHE A 112 5.90 24.34 17.31
N LEU A 113 5.50 23.76 18.43
CA LEU A 113 4.09 23.68 18.84
C LEU A 113 3.78 24.87 19.76
N PRO A 114 3.02 25.88 19.31
CA PRO A 114 2.72 27.04 20.16
C PRO A 114 1.93 26.57 21.39
N GLY A 115 2.46 26.80 22.57
CA GLY A 115 1.75 26.75 23.83
C GLY A 115 1.57 25.40 24.53
N ARG A 116 2.05 24.28 23.97
CA ARG A 116 2.05 22.99 24.67
C ARG A 116 3.39 22.28 24.43
N GLY A 117 4.19 22.18 25.49
CA GLY A 117 5.25 21.19 25.50
C GLY A 117 4.68 19.82 25.07
N PHE A 118 5.51 18.94 24.48
CA PHE A 118 5.20 17.59 24.04
C PHE A 118 4.67 16.69 25.20
N ARG A 119 3.56 17.07 25.79
CA ARG A 119 2.79 16.18 26.63
C ARG A 119 1.72 15.60 25.69
N PRO A 120 1.74 14.30 25.40
CA PRO A 120 0.59 13.68 24.79
C PRO A 120 -0.62 14.10 25.61
N ALA A 121 -1.67 14.61 24.95
CA ALA A 121 -2.93 14.83 25.65
C ALA A 121 -3.17 13.54 26.43
N ARG A 122 -3.16 13.65 27.77
CA ARG A 122 -3.53 12.54 28.62
C ARG A 122 -4.99 12.25 28.26
N ARG A 123 -5.19 11.40 27.27
CA ARG A 123 -6.48 10.73 27.13
C ARG A 123 -6.71 10.15 28.48
N SER A 124 -7.71 10.63 29.19
CA SER A 124 -8.21 9.94 30.36
C SER A 124 -8.54 8.53 29.87
N VAL A 125 -7.62 7.61 30.10
CA VAL A 125 -7.85 6.19 29.90
C VAL A 125 -8.87 5.86 30.97
N THR A 126 -10.13 5.97 30.63
CA THR A 126 -11.18 5.33 31.40
C THR A 126 -10.79 3.86 31.36
N GLU A 127 -10.71 3.20 32.50
CA GLU A 127 -10.20 1.84 32.71
C GLU A 127 -10.82 0.75 31.81
N SER A 128 -11.74 1.09 30.91
CA SER A 128 -12.42 0.18 30.00
C SER A 128 -11.78 0.03 28.61
N GLU A 129 -10.74 0.79 28.25
CA GLU A 129 -10.05 0.63 26.97
C GLU A 129 -8.66 0.00 27.12
N VAL A 130 -8.58 -1.16 27.71
CA VAL A 130 -7.45 -2.06 27.47
C VAL A 130 -7.59 -2.52 26.02
N VAL A 131 -6.83 -1.88 25.10
CA VAL A 131 -6.73 -2.30 23.71
C VAL A 131 -6.31 -3.76 23.70
N ARG A 132 -7.22 -4.63 23.33
CA ARG A 132 -6.97 -6.06 23.12
C ARG A 132 -6.85 -6.28 21.62
N PRO A 133 -5.64 -6.26 21.04
CA PRO A 133 -5.45 -6.28 19.59
C PRO A 133 -6.15 -7.46 18.92
N TRP A 134 -6.15 -8.61 19.57
CA TRP A 134 -6.84 -9.81 19.08
C TRP A 134 -8.36 -9.65 19.07
N HIS A 135 -8.91 -9.02 20.08
CA HIS A 135 -10.36 -8.78 20.14
C HIS A 135 -10.82 -7.81 19.06
N GLU A 136 -10.09 -6.72 18.87
CA GLU A 136 -10.39 -5.73 17.81
C GLU A 136 -10.26 -6.33 16.42
N TYR A 137 -9.24 -7.17 16.19
CA TYR A 137 -9.09 -7.93 14.95
C TYR A 137 -10.28 -8.86 14.69
N MET A 138 -10.70 -9.62 15.70
CA MET A 138 -11.85 -10.54 15.59
C MET A 138 -13.17 -9.79 15.39
N GLU A 139 -13.34 -8.63 16.01
CA GLU A 139 -14.51 -7.77 15.77
C GLU A 139 -14.51 -7.20 14.35
N GLY A 140 -13.37 -6.73 13.86
CA GLY A 140 -13.21 -6.29 12.46
C GLY A 140 -13.58 -7.41 11.48
N LEU A 141 -13.08 -8.62 11.71
CA LEU A 141 -13.38 -9.79 10.88
C LEU A 141 -14.88 -10.18 10.95
N ARG A 142 -15.49 -10.13 12.13
CA ARG A 142 -16.92 -10.40 12.32
C ARG A 142 -17.78 -9.36 11.59
N TYR A 143 -17.42 -8.07 11.72
CA TYR A 143 -18.08 -6.98 11.00
C TYR A 143 -17.99 -7.16 9.49
N MET A 144 -16.80 -7.46 8.95
CA MET A 144 -16.61 -7.72 7.52
C MET A 144 -17.46 -8.92 7.06
N ARG A 145 -17.50 -10.00 7.84
CA ARG A 145 -18.26 -11.22 7.50
C ARG A 145 -19.76 -10.99 7.46
N SER A 146 -20.29 -10.03 8.24
CA SER A 146 -21.72 -9.67 8.22
C SER A 146 -22.10 -8.76 7.05
N ARG A 147 -21.14 -8.21 6.30
CA ARG A 147 -21.32 -7.23 5.23
C ARG A 147 -20.71 -7.74 3.92
N PRO A 148 -21.50 -8.32 3.00
CA PRO A 148 -20.96 -8.97 1.80
C PRO A 148 -20.05 -8.11 0.95
N LEU A 149 -20.35 -6.81 0.77
CA LEU A 149 -19.51 -5.89 0.03
C LEU A 149 -18.13 -5.70 0.69
N ILE A 150 -18.12 -5.47 2.01
CA ILE A 150 -16.87 -5.21 2.76
C ILE A 150 -16.00 -6.47 2.78
N LEU A 151 -16.62 -7.63 2.96
CA LEU A 151 -15.93 -8.91 2.84
C LEU A 151 -15.37 -9.11 1.43
N GLY A 152 -16.15 -8.82 0.40
CA GLY A 152 -15.71 -8.88 -1.00
C GLY A 152 -14.50 -8.01 -1.27
N ILE A 153 -14.47 -6.76 -0.77
CA ILE A 153 -13.32 -5.86 -0.90
C ILE A 153 -12.09 -6.43 -0.17
N GLY A 154 -12.28 -7.01 1.02
CA GLY A 154 -11.21 -7.72 1.73
C GLY A 154 -10.66 -8.90 0.91
N MET A 155 -11.53 -9.69 0.27
CA MET A 155 -11.11 -10.80 -0.60
C MET A 155 -10.37 -10.32 -1.85
N ILE A 156 -10.71 -9.14 -2.39
CA ILE A 156 -9.93 -8.49 -3.46
C ILE A 156 -8.51 -8.20 -2.98
N ALA A 157 -8.35 -7.62 -1.79
CA ALA A 157 -7.04 -7.32 -1.23
C ALA A 157 -6.19 -8.59 -1.04
N LEU A 158 -6.81 -9.70 -0.59
CA LEU A 158 -6.14 -11.00 -0.48
C LEU A 158 -5.73 -11.53 -1.85
N GLY A 159 -6.65 -11.56 -2.80
CA GLY A 159 -6.37 -12.06 -4.14
C GLY A 159 -5.24 -11.29 -4.83
N TRP A 160 -5.21 -9.97 -4.67
CA TRP A 160 -4.10 -9.17 -5.14
C TRP A 160 -2.78 -9.52 -4.45
N ALA A 161 -2.80 -9.74 -3.14
CA ALA A 161 -1.60 -10.04 -2.36
C ALA A 161 -0.92 -11.36 -2.78
N THR A 162 -1.68 -12.32 -3.32
CA THR A 162 -1.13 -13.61 -3.79
C THR A 162 -0.10 -13.44 -4.91
N GLY A 163 -0.31 -12.52 -5.84
CA GLY A 163 0.68 -12.20 -6.88
C GLY A 163 1.53 -10.98 -6.52
N GLY A 164 0.99 -10.04 -5.72
CA GLY A 164 1.68 -8.82 -5.30
C GLY A 164 2.93 -9.09 -4.48
N GLY A 165 2.92 -10.14 -3.63
CA GLY A 165 4.09 -10.57 -2.88
C GLY A 165 5.21 -11.05 -3.80
N ALA A 166 4.90 -11.91 -4.77
CA ALA A 166 5.88 -12.36 -5.76
C ALA A 166 6.51 -11.18 -6.53
N ALA A 167 5.71 -10.14 -6.84
CA ALA A 167 6.20 -8.96 -7.54
C ALA A 167 7.31 -8.22 -6.78
N GLN A 168 7.28 -8.21 -5.44
CA GLN A 168 8.32 -7.57 -4.61
C GLN A 168 9.71 -8.18 -4.88
N ILE A 169 9.78 -9.48 -5.05
CA ILE A 169 11.02 -10.22 -5.37
C ILE A 169 11.33 -10.10 -6.86
N LEU A 170 10.33 -10.33 -7.70
CA LEU A 170 10.52 -10.44 -9.15
C LEU A 170 10.98 -9.12 -9.79
N PHE A 171 10.59 -7.96 -9.30
CA PHE A 171 11.06 -6.68 -9.87
C PHE A 171 12.58 -6.55 -9.76
N SER A 172 13.16 -7.01 -8.66
CA SER A 172 14.62 -7.04 -8.51
C SER A 172 15.26 -8.06 -9.45
N ILE A 173 14.71 -9.26 -9.54
CA ILE A 173 15.22 -10.34 -10.43
C ILE A 173 15.11 -9.92 -11.90
N PHE A 174 13.98 -9.34 -12.30
CA PHE A 174 13.80 -8.87 -13.69
C PHE A 174 14.77 -7.74 -14.03
N GLY A 175 14.95 -6.75 -13.14
CA GLY A 175 15.88 -5.64 -13.37
C GLY A 175 17.33 -6.09 -13.48
N GLU A 176 17.76 -6.97 -12.56
CA GLU A 176 19.14 -7.42 -12.45
C GLU A 176 19.47 -8.54 -13.44
N MET A 177 18.69 -9.64 -13.43
CA MET A 177 19.05 -10.87 -14.10
C MET A 177 18.39 -11.05 -15.47
N VAL A 178 17.08 -10.71 -15.61
CA VAL A 178 16.35 -10.99 -16.85
C VAL A 178 16.63 -9.93 -17.91
N PHE A 179 16.68 -8.66 -17.53
CA PHE A 179 16.97 -7.55 -18.45
C PHE A 179 18.42 -7.07 -18.39
N ASN A 180 19.22 -7.56 -17.46
CA ASN A 180 20.63 -7.20 -17.26
C ASN A 180 20.87 -5.68 -17.20
N ARG A 181 19.99 -4.96 -16.48
CA ARG A 181 20.03 -3.49 -16.34
C ARG A 181 20.53 -3.05 -14.96
N GLY A 182 20.85 -3.99 -14.07
CA GLY A 182 21.33 -3.72 -12.73
C GLY A 182 20.39 -2.85 -11.88
N PRO A 183 20.93 -2.09 -10.93
CA PRO A 183 20.15 -1.25 -10.03
C PRO A 183 19.26 -0.21 -10.75
N ALA A 184 19.72 0.35 -11.88
CA ALA A 184 18.91 1.25 -12.69
C ALA A 184 17.68 0.55 -13.28
N GLY A 185 17.83 -0.71 -13.71
CA GLY A 185 16.71 -1.52 -14.20
C GLY A 185 15.68 -1.76 -13.11
N ILE A 186 16.12 -2.11 -11.90
CA ILE A 186 15.25 -2.31 -10.74
C ILE A 186 14.49 -1.01 -10.43
N GLY A 187 15.22 0.11 -10.30
CA GLY A 187 14.64 1.41 -10.02
C GLY A 187 13.63 1.86 -11.09
N THR A 188 13.93 1.61 -12.37
CA THR A 188 13.03 1.96 -13.47
C THR A 188 11.74 1.13 -13.45
N ILE A 189 11.80 -0.17 -13.16
CA ILE A 189 10.61 -1.03 -13.02
C ILE A 189 9.74 -0.53 -11.87
N TRP A 190 10.31 -0.28 -10.69
CA TRP A 190 9.57 0.27 -9.55
C TRP A 190 9.00 1.66 -9.82
N GLY A 191 9.77 2.52 -10.49
CA GLY A 191 9.34 3.86 -10.87
C GLY A 191 8.14 3.84 -11.81
N CYS A 192 8.21 3.03 -12.87
CA CYS A 192 7.10 2.87 -13.82
C CYS A 192 5.87 2.23 -13.15
N ALA A 193 6.09 1.26 -12.27
CA ALA A 193 5.02 0.66 -11.48
C ALA A 193 4.31 1.70 -10.60
N GLY A 194 5.08 2.56 -9.94
CA GLY A 194 4.56 3.64 -9.11
C GLY A 194 3.83 4.71 -9.91
N LEU A 195 4.38 5.14 -11.04
CA LEU A 195 3.70 6.08 -11.94
C LEU A 195 2.37 5.52 -12.45
N GLY A 196 2.34 4.22 -12.80
CA GLY A 196 1.10 3.54 -13.16
C GLY A 196 0.07 3.60 -12.04
N LEU A 197 0.47 3.27 -10.80
CA LEU A 197 -0.41 3.30 -9.63
C LEU A 197 -1.01 4.71 -9.40
N LEU A 198 -0.17 5.75 -9.48
CA LEU A 198 -0.59 7.14 -9.31
C LEU A 198 -1.55 7.57 -10.43
N ALA A 199 -1.25 7.22 -11.68
CA ALA A 199 -2.11 7.53 -12.82
C ALA A 199 -3.48 6.86 -12.68
N GLY A 200 -3.52 5.57 -12.31
CA GLY A 200 -4.76 4.84 -12.04
C GLY A 200 -5.57 5.46 -10.90
N GLY A 201 -4.90 5.83 -9.80
CA GLY A 201 -5.53 6.53 -8.69
C GLY A 201 -6.15 7.87 -9.10
N ALA A 202 -5.43 8.67 -9.88
CA ALA A 202 -5.92 9.96 -10.39
C ALA A 202 -7.12 9.80 -11.34
N ILE A 203 -7.11 8.78 -12.21
CA ILE A 203 -8.25 8.44 -13.06
C ILE A 203 -9.46 8.09 -12.20
N ALA A 204 -9.30 7.20 -11.24
CA ALA A 204 -10.38 6.76 -10.36
C ALA A 204 -10.93 7.90 -9.49
N TYR A 205 -10.07 8.80 -9.01
CA TYR A 205 -10.48 9.97 -8.24
C TYR A 205 -11.42 10.88 -9.05
N LYS A 206 -11.10 11.12 -10.33
CA LYS A 206 -11.95 11.93 -11.23
C LYS A 206 -13.24 11.21 -11.64
N MET A 207 -13.18 9.90 -11.85
CA MET A 207 -14.33 9.10 -12.28
C MET A 207 -15.25 8.70 -11.13
N GLY A 208 -14.70 8.42 -9.96
CA GLY A 208 -15.38 7.80 -8.83
C GLY A 208 -16.73 8.43 -8.45
N PRO A 209 -16.83 9.77 -8.35
CA PRO A 209 -18.10 10.44 -8.02
C PRO A 209 -19.23 10.20 -9.04
N ARG A 210 -18.90 9.82 -10.29
CA ARG A 210 -19.86 9.57 -11.37
C ARG A 210 -20.14 8.09 -11.61
N VAL A 211 -19.41 7.20 -10.94
CA VAL A 211 -19.52 5.75 -11.15
C VAL A 211 -20.67 5.21 -10.30
N SER A 212 -21.70 4.65 -10.94
CA SER A 212 -22.77 3.93 -10.25
C SER A 212 -22.24 2.67 -9.59
N PHE A 213 -22.90 2.18 -8.56
CA PHE A 213 -22.50 0.98 -7.84
C PHE A 213 -22.39 -0.26 -8.77
N GLU A 214 -23.28 -0.36 -9.74
CA GLU A 214 -23.26 -1.44 -10.72
C GLU A 214 -22.03 -1.35 -11.63
N ASN A 215 -21.70 -0.15 -12.11
CA ASN A 215 -20.50 0.09 -12.91
C ASN A 215 -19.22 -0.11 -12.10
N TYR A 216 -19.21 0.27 -10.82
CA TYR A 216 -18.11 -0.01 -9.91
C TYR A 216 -17.76 -1.51 -9.91
N LYS A 217 -18.76 -2.38 -9.73
CA LYS A 217 -18.55 -3.84 -9.70
C LYS A 217 -17.91 -4.34 -11.02
N ARG A 218 -18.38 -3.85 -12.16
CA ARG A 218 -17.85 -4.20 -13.49
C ARG A 218 -16.41 -3.67 -13.67
N ILE A 219 -16.14 -2.43 -13.27
CA ILE A 219 -14.80 -1.83 -13.36
C ILE A 219 -13.79 -2.65 -12.57
N ILE A 220 -14.15 -3.13 -11.37
CA ILE A 220 -13.24 -3.99 -10.58
C ILE A 220 -12.87 -5.27 -11.34
N VAL A 221 -13.83 -5.95 -11.98
CA VAL A 221 -13.54 -7.13 -12.82
C VAL A 221 -12.53 -6.78 -13.92
N VAL A 222 -12.79 -5.71 -14.67
CA VAL A 222 -11.93 -5.27 -15.77
C VAL A 222 -10.53 -4.92 -15.23
N CYS A 223 -10.44 -4.22 -14.10
CA CYS A 223 -9.17 -3.86 -13.48
C CYS A 223 -8.32 -5.09 -13.16
N TYR A 224 -8.90 -6.16 -12.60
CA TYR A 224 -8.12 -7.35 -12.24
C TYR A 224 -7.77 -8.23 -13.44
N ILE A 225 -8.59 -8.25 -14.48
CA ILE A 225 -8.22 -8.87 -15.78
C ILE A 225 -7.06 -8.09 -16.41
N CYS A 226 -7.17 -6.77 -16.49
CA CYS A 226 -6.10 -5.91 -17.03
C CYS A 226 -4.82 -6.01 -16.18
N HIS A 227 -4.94 -6.01 -14.86
CA HIS A 227 -3.81 -6.15 -13.95
C HIS A 227 -3.03 -7.44 -14.20
N GLY A 228 -3.70 -8.58 -14.09
CA GLY A 228 -3.04 -9.86 -14.23
C GLY A 228 -2.56 -10.13 -15.67
N GLY A 229 -3.37 -9.80 -16.68
CA GLY A 229 -2.98 -9.92 -18.10
C GLY A 229 -1.75 -9.06 -18.43
N SER A 230 -1.74 -7.80 -18.01
CA SER A 230 -0.58 -6.91 -18.21
C SER A 230 0.63 -7.40 -17.42
N TYR A 231 0.44 -7.96 -16.20
CA TYR A 231 1.55 -8.51 -15.43
C TYR A 231 2.14 -9.77 -16.08
N ILE A 232 1.30 -10.64 -16.65
CA ILE A 232 1.77 -11.79 -17.45
C ILE A 232 2.58 -11.29 -18.65
N LEU A 233 2.05 -10.31 -19.39
CA LEU A 233 2.76 -9.73 -20.52
C LEU A 233 4.09 -9.10 -20.10
N PHE A 234 4.13 -8.33 -19.00
CA PHE A 234 5.37 -7.84 -18.41
C PHE A 234 6.40 -8.96 -18.23
N SER A 235 5.98 -10.07 -17.63
CA SER A 235 6.90 -11.18 -17.36
C SER A 235 7.41 -11.88 -18.60
N GLN A 236 6.66 -11.88 -19.71
CA GLN A 236 7.02 -12.57 -20.96
C GLN A 236 7.76 -11.67 -21.96
N MET A 237 7.76 -10.33 -21.77
CA MET A 237 8.40 -9.42 -22.71
C MET A 237 9.92 -9.62 -22.77
N ARG A 238 10.46 -9.63 -23.99
CA ARG A 238 11.90 -9.60 -24.24
C ARG A 238 12.45 -8.18 -24.27
N SER A 239 11.64 -7.22 -24.68
CA SER A 239 12.01 -5.80 -24.71
C SER A 239 11.74 -5.17 -23.35
N PHE A 240 12.76 -4.53 -22.76
CA PHE A 240 12.63 -3.80 -21.50
C PHE A 240 11.61 -2.66 -21.59
N ALA A 241 11.60 -1.92 -22.70
CA ALA A 241 10.65 -0.81 -22.87
C ALA A 241 9.19 -1.27 -22.85
N TRP A 242 8.86 -2.36 -23.55
CA TRP A 242 7.50 -2.92 -23.49
C TRP A 242 7.15 -3.50 -22.13
N ALA A 243 8.13 -4.11 -21.46
CA ALA A 243 7.93 -4.56 -20.08
C ALA A 243 7.54 -3.40 -19.16
N LEU A 244 8.20 -2.24 -19.29
CA LEU A 244 7.85 -1.04 -18.50
C LEU A 244 6.43 -0.54 -18.79
N VAL A 245 5.99 -0.57 -20.04
CA VAL A 245 4.61 -0.22 -20.40
C VAL A 245 3.61 -1.16 -19.73
N PHE A 246 3.83 -2.47 -19.83
CA PHE A 246 2.91 -3.44 -19.25
C PHE A 246 2.89 -3.41 -17.72
N ILE A 247 4.02 -3.19 -17.04
CA ILE A 247 4.00 -3.04 -15.60
C ILE A 247 3.28 -1.75 -15.15
N ALA A 248 3.45 -0.65 -15.89
CA ALA A 248 2.73 0.59 -15.62
C ALA A 248 1.21 0.40 -15.82
N MET A 249 0.78 -0.28 -16.88
CA MET A 249 -0.64 -0.61 -17.12
C MET A 249 -1.22 -1.51 -16.02
N SER A 250 -0.48 -2.55 -15.64
CA SER A 250 -0.85 -3.45 -14.55
C SER A 250 -1.09 -2.67 -13.26
N ARG A 251 -0.18 -1.76 -12.91
CA ARG A 251 -0.28 -0.96 -11.68
C ARG A 251 -1.33 0.15 -11.78
N ALA A 252 -1.57 0.70 -12.96
CA ALA A 252 -2.68 1.64 -13.16
C ALA A 252 -4.04 0.98 -12.87
N ALA A 253 -4.26 -0.23 -13.35
CA ALA A 253 -5.47 -0.99 -13.05
C ALA A 253 -5.64 -1.24 -11.53
N VAL A 254 -4.55 -1.57 -10.82
CA VAL A 254 -4.57 -1.68 -9.35
C VAL A 254 -4.89 -0.34 -8.69
N GLY A 255 -4.32 0.76 -9.19
CA GLY A 255 -4.58 2.12 -8.68
C GLY A 255 -6.04 2.51 -8.79
N VAL A 256 -6.67 2.20 -9.94
CA VAL A 256 -8.12 2.40 -10.13
C VAL A 256 -8.90 1.59 -9.11
N SER A 257 -8.65 0.29 -9.01
CA SER A 257 -9.36 -0.59 -8.09
C SER A 257 -9.20 -0.17 -6.64
N ALA A 258 -7.98 0.13 -6.19
CA ALA A 258 -7.69 0.52 -4.82
C ALA A 258 -8.43 1.80 -4.42
N THR A 259 -8.45 2.80 -5.30
CA THR A 259 -9.14 4.08 -5.04
C THR A 259 -10.65 3.89 -4.98
N LEU A 260 -11.24 3.14 -5.91
CA LEU A 260 -12.68 2.88 -5.90
C LEU A 260 -13.10 2.03 -4.68
N ASN A 261 -12.32 1.01 -4.33
CA ASN A 261 -12.57 0.20 -3.12
C ASN A 261 -12.48 1.05 -1.85
N MET A 262 -11.51 1.95 -1.75
CA MET A 262 -11.39 2.89 -0.62
C MET A 262 -12.62 3.79 -0.51
N MET A 263 -13.11 4.33 -1.63
CA MET A 263 -14.34 5.13 -1.64
C MET A 263 -15.55 4.34 -1.13
N GLN A 264 -15.70 3.07 -1.54
CA GLN A 264 -16.78 2.20 -1.06
C GLN A 264 -16.65 1.86 0.42
N LEU A 265 -15.43 1.58 0.89
CA LEU A 265 -15.19 1.34 2.32
C LEU A 265 -15.54 2.56 3.17
N LEU A 266 -15.10 3.75 2.76
CA LEU A 266 -15.38 4.99 3.48
C LEU A 266 -16.88 5.33 3.47
N ARG A 267 -17.62 4.95 2.42
CA ARG A 267 -19.05 5.19 2.29
C ARG A 267 -19.91 4.24 3.12
N HIS A 268 -19.50 2.97 3.25
CA HIS A 268 -20.36 1.91 3.80
C HIS A 268 -19.84 1.28 5.10
N VAL A 269 -18.69 1.72 5.63
CA VAL A 269 -18.18 1.28 6.92
C VAL A 269 -18.47 2.35 7.96
N ALA A 270 -19.19 1.98 9.02
CA ALA A 270 -19.47 2.86 10.15
C ALA A 270 -18.18 3.40 10.77
N ASP A 271 -18.16 4.68 11.16
CA ASP A 271 -16.97 5.38 11.64
C ASP A 271 -16.25 4.65 12.78
N GLY A 272 -17.00 4.06 13.72
CA GLY A 272 -16.45 3.31 14.84
C GLY A 272 -15.75 2.00 14.45
N TYR A 273 -16.02 1.46 13.25
CA TYR A 273 -15.44 0.20 12.75
C TYR A 273 -14.36 0.41 11.68
N ARG A 274 -14.20 1.62 11.13
CA ARG A 274 -13.24 1.90 10.03
C ARG A 274 -11.83 1.44 10.40
N GLY A 275 -11.34 1.83 11.57
CA GLY A 275 -9.99 1.44 12.02
C GLY A 275 -9.82 -0.07 12.08
N ARG A 276 -10.80 -0.79 12.64
CA ARG A 276 -10.78 -2.26 12.78
C ARG A 276 -10.83 -2.96 11.42
N VAL A 277 -11.68 -2.50 10.51
CA VAL A 277 -11.80 -3.05 9.16
C VAL A 277 -10.50 -2.84 8.36
N PHE A 278 -9.96 -1.62 8.35
CA PHE A 278 -8.72 -1.32 7.63
C PHE A 278 -7.54 -2.10 8.18
N SER A 279 -7.35 -2.13 9.50
CA SER A 279 -6.26 -2.88 10.11
C SER A 279 -6.37 -4.39 9.87
N THR A 280 -7.60 -4.92 9.86
CA THR A 280 -7.84 -6.35 9.55
C THR A 280 -7.49 -6.66 8.11
N ILE A 281 -7.97 -5.87 7.14
CA ILE A 281 -7.65 -6.05 5.71
C ILE A 281 -6.14 -5.97 5.51
N GLU A 282 -5.49 -4.95 6.06
CA GLU A 282 -4.05 -4.72 5.90
C GLU A 282 -3.23 -5.86 6.53
N SER A 283 -3.56 -6.29 7.73
CA SER A 283 -2.84 -7.37 8.41
C SER A 283 -2.92 -8.69 7.64
N VAL A 284 -4.11 -9.06 7.16
CA VAL A 284 -4.29 -10.27 6.36
C VAL A 284 -3.59 -10.14 5.01
N GLN A 285 -3.69 -8.99 4.36
CA GLN A 285 -3.00 -8.71 3.09
C GLN A 285 -1.48 -8.86 3.22
N TRP A 286 -0.86 -8.27 4.26
CA TRP A 286 0.57 -8.39 4.50
C TRP A 286 0.99 -9.83 4.83
N SER A 287 0.16 -10.58 5.55
CA SER A 287 0.41 -12.00 5.84
C SER A 287 0.45 -12.84 4.55
N VAL A 288 -0.53 -12.64 3.67
CA VAL A 288 -0.57 -13.33 2.37
C VAL A 288 0.60 -12.89 1.48
N MET A 289 0.92 -11.58 1.45
CA MET A 289 2.08 -11.07 0.73
C MET A 289 3.38 -11.72 1.21
N MET A 290 3.59 -11.86 2.51
CA MET A 290 4.79 -12.47 3.08
C MET A 290 4.92 -13.93 2.65
N VAL A 291 3.83 -14.70 2.69
CA VAL A 291 3.82 -16.07 2.17
C VAL A 291 4.14 -16.10 0.67
N SER A 292 3.50 -15.24 -0.12
CA SER A 292 3.76 -15.14 -1.57
C SER A 292 5.20 -14.75 -1.88
N MET A 293 5.78 -13.79 -1.16
CA MET A 293 7.20 -13.41 -1.28
C MET A 293 8.13 -14.60 -1.00
N THR A 294 7.87 -15.32 0.10
CA THR A 294 8.69 -16.49 0.49
C THR A 294 8.62 -17.57 -0.57
N LEU A 295 7.42 -17.90 -1.05
CA LEU A 295 7.22 -18.91 -2.09
C LEU A 295 7.89 -18.50 -3.41
N ALA A 296 7.76 -17.24 -3.82
CA ALA A 296 8.41 -16.72 -5.02
C ALA A 296 9.95 -16.72 -4.89
N GLY A 297 10.48 -16.37 -3.70
CA GLY A 297 11.91 -16.43 -3.41
C GLY A 297 12.47 -17.85 -3.49
N ILE A 298 11.77 -18.83 -2.92
CA ILE A 298 12.15 -20.25 -3.03
C ILE A 298 12.03 -20.72 -4.48
N ALA A 299 10.91 -20.44 -5.14
CA ALA A 299 10.66 -20.86 -6.51
C ALA A 299 11.70 -20.29 -7.50
N SER A 300 12.22 -19.08 -7.25
CA SER A 300 13.22 -18.45 -8.10
C SER A 300 14.56 -19.18 -8.15
N GLN A 301 14.80 -20.12 -7.23
CA GLN A 301 15.99 -20.97 -7.25
C GLN A 301 15.87 -22.16 -8.24
N TYR A 302 14.63 -22.53 -8.59
CA TYR A 302 14.34 -23.74 -9.38
C TYR A 302 13.63 -23.44 -10.69
N TRP A 303 12.89 -22.32 -10.78
CA TRP A 303 12.03 -21.98 -11.90
C TRP A 303 12.48 -20.68 -12.56
N ASP A 304 12.26 -20.60 -13.86
CA ASP A 304 12.51 -19.36 -14.61
C ASP A 304 11.63 -18.21 -14.07
N PRO A 305 12.23 -17.03 -13.81
CA PRO A 305 11.50 -15.85 -13.33
C PRO A 305 10.28 -15.47 -14.17
N ARG A 306 10.31 -15.72 -15.48
CA ARG A 306 9.18 -15.46 -16.39
C ARG A 306 7.98 -16.35 -16.06
N THR A 307 8.24 -17.62 -15.78
CA THR A 307 7.20 -18.58 -15.37
C THR A 307 6.58 -18.17 -14.05
N ILE A 308 7.40 -17.80 -13.05
CA ILE A 308 6.91 -17.32 -11.75
C ILE A 308 6.07 -16.06 -11.93
N GLY A 309 6.50 -15.12 -12.81
CA GLY A 309 5.76 -13.91 -13.12
C GLY A 309 4.42 -14.19 -13.77
N ALA A 310 4.35 -15.14 -14.70
CA ALA A 310 3.09 -15.56 -15.32
C ALA A 310 2.12 -16.18 -14.29
N ILE A 311 2.62 -17.05 -13.42
CA ILE A 311 1.83 -17.65 -12.33
C ILE A 311 1.31 -16.56 -11.38
N ALA A 312 2.16 -15.62 -10.97
CA ALA A 312 1.77 -14.52 -10.10
C ALA A 312 0.68 -13.63 -10.71
N GLY A 313 0.80 -13.32 -12.03
CA GLY A 313 -0.23 -12.59 -12.76
C GLY A 313 -1.55 -13.38 -12.87
N ALA A 314 -1.47 -14.68 -13.16
CA ALA A 314 -2.65 -15.54 -13.23
C ALA A 314 -3.35 -15.65 -11.87
N LEU A 315 -2.60 -15.85 -10.76
CA LEU A 315 -3.15 -15.88 -9.41
C LEU A 315 -3.86 -14.57 -9.06
N SER A 316 -3.26 -13.42 -9.35
CA SER A 316 -3.93 -12.13 -9.15
C SER A 316 -5.19 -11.97 -9.99
N SER A 317 -5.22 -12.53 -11.21
CA SER A 317 -6.41 -12.50 -12.09
C SER A 317 -7.57 -13.33 -11.55
N THR A 318 -7.32 -14.36 -10.74
CA THR A 318 -8.43 -15.15 -10.11
C THR A 318 -9.34 -14.26 -9.26
N THR A 319 -8.84 -13.14 -8.78
CA THR A 319 -9.64 -12.11 -8.09
C THR A 319 -10.79 -11.61 -8.97
N ALA A 320 -10.55 -11.41 -10.27
CA ALA A 320 -11.59 -11.00 -11.22
C ALA A 320 -12.68 -12.07 -11.37
N ILE A 321 -12.29 -13.36 -11.38
CA ILE A 321 -13.23 -14.48 -11.50
C ILE A 321 -14.13 -14.54 -10.27
N PHE A 322 -13.52 -14.49 -9.08
CA PHE A 322 -14.26 -14.52 -7.82
C PHE A 322 -15.22 -13.34 -7.67
N TRP A 323 -14.73 -12.13 -7.93
CA TRP A 323 -15.54 -10.92 -7.85
C TRP A 323 -16.63 -10.88 -8.91
N GLY A 324 -16.30 -11.27 -10.15
CA GLY A 324 -17.26 -11.38 -11.25
C GLY A 324 -18.36 -12.39 -10.97
N TRP A 325 -18.01 -13.54 -10.42
CA TRP A 325 -18.99 -14.54 -9.98
C TRP A 325 -19.92 -13.98 -8.88
N ALA A 326 -19.34 -13.32 -7.87
CA ALA A 326 -20.14 -12.73 -6.78
C ALA A 326 -21.06 -11.60 -7.30
N HIS A 327 -20.61 -10.84 -8.30
CA HIS A 327 -21.39 -9.82 -8.97
C HIS A 327 -22.58 -10.44 -9.75
N VAL A 328 -22.33 -11.41 -10.64
CA VAL A 328 -23.36 -12.02 -11.49
C VAL A 328 -24.38 -12.81 -10.65
N THR A 329 -23.96 -13.42 -9.54
CA THR A 329 -24.85 -14.16 -8.64
C THR A 329 -25.60 -13.28 -7.64
N GLY A 330 -25.49 -11.94 -7.74
CA GLY A 330 -26.19 -10.99 -6.85
C GLY A 330 -25.70 -11.01 -5.40
N ARG A 331 -24.53 -11.60 -5.12
CA ARG A 331 -23.97 -11.70 -3.77
C ARG A 331 -23.30 -10.42 -3.27
N LEU A 332 -23.28 -9.37 -4.09
CA LEU A 332 -22.74 -8.04 -3.76
C LEU A 332 -23.86 -7.01 -3.87
N PRO A 333 -24.87 -7.03 -2.97
CA PRO A 333 -25.90 -6.00 -2.94
C PRO A 333 -25.27 -4.66 -2.52
N GLU A 334 -25.88 -3.56 -2.97
CA GLU A 334 -25.52 -2.24 -2.46
C GLU A 334 -25.99 -2.13 -1.00
N PRO A 335 -25.10 -1.89 -0.04
CA PRO A 335 -25.51 -1.73 1.34
C PRO A 335 -26.32 -0.43 1.50
N ALA A 336 -27.30 -0.42 2.39
CA ALA A 336 -27.96 0.80 2.81
C ALA A 336 -26.93 1.77 3.43
N LEU A 337 -27.08 3.06 3.18
CA LEU A 337 -26.26 4.09 3.80
C LEU A 337 -26.60 4.13 5.29
N GLU A 338 -25.65 3.83 6.16
CA GLU A 338 -25.85 3.97 7.61
C GLU A 338 -25.94 5.46 7.94
N GLY A 339 -27.05 5.91 8.53
CA GLY A 339 -27.29 7.29 8.97
C GLY A 339 -28.39 8.04 8.21
N VAL A 340 -28.97 7.46 7.18
CA VAL A 340 -30.20 7.99 6.57
C VAL A 340 -31.36 7.18 7.12
N GLU A 341 -32.15 7.77 8.03
CA GLU A 341 -33.41 7.16 8.46
C GLU A 341 -34.31 7.01 7.24
N PRO A 342 -35.08 5.88 7.12
CA PRO A 342 -35.94 5.63 5.96
C PRO A 342 -37.02 6.68 5.70
N ASP A 343 -37.33 7.50 6.68
CA ASP A 343 -38.46 8.42 6.64
C ASP A 343 -38.19 9.75 5.90
N GLU A 344 -36.96 10.06 5.49
CA GLU A 344 -36.68 11.27 4.72
C GLU A 344 -36.84 11.15 3.19
N ILE A 345 -37.10 9.95 2.67
CA ILE A 345 -37.18 9.70 1.22
C ILE A 345 -38.63 9.87 0.68
N GLU A 346 -39.65 9.85 1.53
CA GLU A 346 -41.06 9.88 1.08
C GLU A 346 -41.71 11.28 1.03
N VAL A 347 -41.07 12.38 1.43
CA VAL A 347 -41.72 13.69 1.59
C VAL A 347 -41.59 14.63 0.38
N HIS A 348 -40.91 14.28 -0.69
CA HIS A 348 -40.76 15.14 -1.86
C HIS A 348 -41.43 14.63 -3.14
N GLY A 349 -42.55 13.92 -3.04
CA GLY A 349 -43.28 13.33 -4.17
C GLY A 349 -44.80 13.67 -4.18
N GLU A 350 -45.25 14.83 -3.74
CA GLU A 350 -46.64 15.24 -4.06
C GLU A 350 -46.66 16.30 -5.19
N PRO A 351 -47.35 16.02 -6.30
CA PRO A 351 -47.58 17.01 -7.33
C PRO A 351 -48.66 17.98 -6.85
N THR A 352 -48.32 19.23 -6.70
CA THR A 352 -49.32 20.32 -6.59
C THR A 352 -50.12 20.42 -7.90
N VAL A 353 -51.41 20.17 -7.77
CA VAL A 353 -52.46 20.44 -8.76
C VAL A 353 -52.59 21.94 -8.98
#